data_7100b3179dddd15fad4594fed556f580
#
_entry.id   7100b3179dddd15fad4594fed556f580
#
_cell.length_a   1.000
_cell.length_b   1.000
_cell.length_c   1.000
_cell.angle_alpha   90.00
_cell.angle_beta   90.00
_cell.angle_gamma   90.00
#
_symmetry.space_group_name_H-M   'P 1'
#
loop_
_entity.id
_entity.type
_entity.pdbx_description
1 polymer ?
#
loop_
_entity_poly.entity_id
_entity_poly.type
_entity_poly.pdbx_seq_one_letter_code
_entity_poly.pdbx_strand_id
1 'polypeptide(L)'
;MSPTPAIDVRGVSKRFGTLTALDNVDLQVWRGELFGLLGPNGAGKSTLIGIISGLVRATGGSVAVLGHDTVQDFRTARRSLGVVPQELVFDPFFKVIDTLRLQAGYYGCGREAWPWIDELLERLELTDKRHATMRGLSGGMKRRVLIAQALVHRPPVVVLDEPTAGVDVELRRTLWAFARELHASGHTIVLTTHYLEEAEDLCSRVAIVDHGRIKVVSTTRELLARHPFRFLRVSLSGAPLPERFRPQAEACGDNEWELKLDRSTQPLGRVLEELRDAGCRIEDIATREPSLEDVFVELTEEAADVA
;
A
#
# COMPACT_ATOMS: atom_id res chain seq x y z
N MET A 1 20.40 11.88 19.64
CA MET A 1 19.93 12.47 18.36
C MET A 1 18.75 11.64 17.90
N SER A 2 17.59 12.24 17.67
CA SER A 2 16.45 11.51 17.11
C SER A 2 16.81 10.97 15.73
N PRO A 3 16.41 9.74 15.37
CA PRO A 3 16.75 9.17 14.07
C PRO A 3 16.16 10.03 12.95
N THR A 4 16.96 10.30 11.92
CA THR A 4 16.49 11.04 10.73
C THR A 4 15.52 10.14 9.95
N PRO A 5 14.28 10.56 9.66
CA PRO A 5 13.34 9.79 8.87
C PRO A 5 13.87 9.59 7.43
N ALA A 6 13.44 8.52 6.79
CA ALA A 6 13.73 8.27 5.38
C ALA A 6 12.94 9.22 4.48
N ILE A 7 11.67 9.49 4.83
CA ILE A 7 10.82 10.52 4.20
C ILE A 7 10.22 11.37 5.31
N ASP A 8 10.33 12.68 5.19
CA ASP A 8 9.78 13.66 6.12
C ASP A 8 8.94 14.67 5.35
N VAL A 9 7.63 14.62 5.55
CA VAL A 9 6.63 15.50 4.93
C VAL A 9 6.10 16.42 6.00
N ARG A 10 6.17 17.75 5.79
CA ARG A 10 5.77 18.75 6.79
C ARG A 10 4.82 19.78 6.19
N GLY A 11 3.57 19.79 6.67
CA GLY A 11 2.54 20.74 6.32
C GLY A 11 2.26 20.83 4.82
N VAL A 12 2.41 19.71 4.10
CA VAL A 12 2.34 19.73 2.63
C VAL A 12 0.91 19.94 2.18
N SER A 13 0.74 20.98 1.36
CA SER A 13 -0.52 21.28 0.69
C SER A 13 -0.32 21.36 -0.81
N LYS A 14 -1.32 20.91 -1.58
CA LYS A 14 -1.32 20.99 -3.03
C LYS A 14 -2.68 21.38 -3.57
N ARG A 15 -2.70 22.43 -4.39
CA ARG A 15 -3.89 22.87 -5.12
C ARG A 15 -3.66 22.81 -6.63
N PHE A 16 -4.66 22.35 -7.37
CA PHE A 16 -4.75 22.39 -8.82
C PHE A 16 -5.98 23.23 -9.18
N GLY A 17 -5.76 24.51 -9.47
CA GLY A 17 -6.87 25.45 -9.63
C GLY A 17 -7.72 25.54 -8.36
N THR A 18 -8.99 25.16 -8.47
CA THR A 18 -9.93 25.13 -7.33
C THR A 18 -9.87 23.83 -6.52
N LEU A 19 -9.28 22.76 -7.08
CA LEU A 19 -9.18 21.46 -6.39
C LEU A 19 -8.04 21.47 -5.39
N THR A 20 -8.34 21.20 -4.13
CA THR A 20 -7.34 20.91 -3.09
C THR A 20 -7.08 19.41 -3.08
N ALA A 21 -5.93 19.00 -3.61
CA ALA A 21 -5.53 17.58 -3.68
C ALA A 21 -4.84 17.11 -2.40
N LEU A 22 -4.14 18.00 -1.69
CA LEU A 22 -3.54 17.74 -0.38
C LEU A 22 -3.74 18.98 0.50
N ASP A 23 -4.08 18.75 1.76
CA ASP A 23 -4.37 19.79 2.74
C ASP A 23 -3.63 19.53 4.05
N ASN A 24 -2.54 20.28 4.25
CA ASN A 24 -1.70 20.28 5.45
C ASN A 24 -1.27 18.87 5.91
N VAL A 25 -0.64 18.13 5.01
CA VAL A 25 -0.22 16.73 5.25
C VAL A 25 1.12 16.70 5.97
N ASP A 26 1.15 16.00 7.12
CA ASP A 26 2.35 15.65 7.87
C ASP A 26 2.54 14.13 7.86
N LEU A 27 3.72 13.65 7.47
CA LEU A 27 4.02 12.22 7.42
C LEU A 27 5.52 11.96 7.63
N GLN A 28 5.83 10.98 8.46
CA GLN A 28 7.19 10.49 8.62
C GLN A 28 7.26 8.99 8.36
N VAL A 29 8.16 8.58 7.46
CA VAL A 29 8.52 7.19 7.22
C VAL A 29 9.96 6.98 7.72
N TRP A 30 10.16 5.98 8.57
CA TRP A 30 11.47 5.72 9.15
C TRP A 30 12.34 4.85 8.25
N ARG A 31 13.66 4.91 8.45
CA ARG A 31 14.60 4.07 7.70
C ARG A 31 14.35 2.60 7.98
N GLY A 32 14.37 1.78 6.94
CA GLY A 32 14.12 0.34 7.03
C GLY A 32 12.67 -0.03 7.32
N GLU A 33 11.71 0.89 7.14
CA GLU A 33 10.28 0.55 7.20
C GLU A 33 9.78 0.01 5.84
N LEU A 34 8.84 -0.93 5.90
CA LEU A 34 7.89 -1.20 4.83
C LEU A 34 6.57 -0.54 5.23
N PHE A 35 6.29 0.61 4.62
CA PHE A 35 5.24 1.54 4.99
C PHE A 35 4.11 1.57 3.94
N GLY A 36 2.87 1.43 4.38
CA GLY A 36 1.68 1.50 3.52
C GLY A 36 1.07 2.90 3.49
N LEU A 37 0.80 3.43 2.29
CA LEU A 37 0.03 4.65 2.09
C LEU A 37 -1.30 4.28 1.43
N LEU A 38 -2.35 4.21 2.24
CA LEU A 38 -3.65 3.66 1.89
C LEU A 38 -4.68 4.78 1.69
N GLY A 39 -5.71 4.51 0.91
CA GLY A 39 -6.78 5.47 0.67
C GLY A 39 -7.54 5.19 -0.62
N PRO A 40 -8.75 5.72 -0.79
CA PRO A 40 -9.53 5.54 -2.01
C PRO A 40 -8.88 6.23 -3.21
N ASN A 41 -9.40 5.95 -4.40
CA ASN A 41 -8.99 6.66 -5.61
C ASN A 41 -9.33 8.15 -5.46
N GLY A 42 -8.40 9.02 -5.82
CA GLY A 42 -8.57 10.47 -5.65
C GLY A 42 -8.24 11.01 -4.25
N ALA A 43 -7.86 10.17 -3.28
CA ALA A 43 -7.50 10.61 -1.93
C ALA A 43 -6.24 11.51 -1.85
N GLY A 44 -5.44 11.59 -2.92
CA GLY A 44 -4.22 12.39 -2.97
C GLY A 44 -2.92 11.59 -2.91
N LYS A 45 -2.95 10.25 -2.85
CA LYS A 45 -1.77 9.36 -2.75
C LYS A 45 -0.74 9.63 -3.83
N SER A 46 -1.13 9.55 -5.12
CA SER A 46 -0.21 9.77 -6.24
C SER A 46 0.29 11.22 -6.32
N THR A 47 -0.51 12.19 -5.84
CA THR A 47 -0.07 13.59 -5.70
C THR A 47 1.03 13.70 -4.65
N LEU A 48 0.87 13.05 -3.50
CA LEU A 48 1.87 13.04 -2.43
C LEU A 48 3.16 12.35 -2.91
N ILE A 49 3.07 11.21 -3.58
CA ILE A 49 4.20 10.52 -4.21
C ILE A 49 4.88 11.42 -5.24
N GLY A 50 4.10 12.11 -6.09
CA GLY A 50 4.63 13.06 -7.06
C GLY A 50 5.43 14.21 -6.40
N ILE A 51 5.03 14.66 -5.21
CA ILE A 51 5.77 15.68 -4.45
C ILE A 51 7.02 15.08 -3.81
N ILE A 52 6.93 13.89 -3.19
CA ILE A 52 8.08 13.18 -2.61
C ILE A 52 9.15 12.92 -3.68
N SER A 53 8.75 12.53 -4.89
CA SER A 53 9.66 12.29 -6.02
C SER A 53 10.19 13.57 -6.70
N GLY A 54 9.65 14.74 -6.32
CA GLY A 54 9.97 16.01 -6.93
C GLY A 54 9.44 16.17 -8.36
N LEU A 55 8.46 15.38 -8.78
CA LEU A 55 7.75 15.50 -10.06
C LEU A 55 6.64 16.54 -9.99
N VAL A 56 6.03 16.71 -8.82
CA VAL A 56 5.00 17.69 -8.53
C VAL A 56 5.51 18.66 -7.49
N ARG A 57 5.35 19.95 -7.72
CA ARG A 57 5.71 20.99 -6.73
C ARG A 57 4.55 21.21 -5.76
N ALA A 58 4.82 21.15 -4.46
CA ALA A 58 3.86 21.51 -3.43
C ALA A 58 3.45 23.00 -3.54
N THR A 59 2.24 23.34 -3.13
CA THR A 59 1.78 24.73 -3.01
C THR A 59 2.25 25.33 -1.68
N GLY A 60 2.40 24.51 -0.64
CA GLY A 60 2.92 24.87 0.67
C GLY A 60 3.55 23.64 1.37
N GLY A 61 4.30 23.90 2.42
CA GLY A 61 5.02 22.86 3.15
C GLY A 61 6.35 22.46 2.51
N SER A 62 6.97 21.41 3.04
CA SER A 62 8.25 20.90 2.56
C SER A 62 8.31 19.38 2.65
N VAL A 63 9.16 18.77 1.81
CA VAL A 63 9.43 17.33 1.84
C VAL A 63 10.95 17.11 1.78
N ALA A 64 11.44 16.23 2.64
CA ALA A 64 12.82 15.78 2.61
C ALA A 64 12.92 14.25 2.48
N VAL A 65 13.89 13.78 1.71
CA VAL A 65 14.28 12.36 1.59
C VAL A 65 15.67 12.21 2.17
N LEU A 66 15.78 11.40 3.22
CA LEU A 66 17.03 11.21 4.00
C LEU A 66 17.65 12.54 4.50
N GLY A 67 16.81 13.56 4.77
CA GLY A 67 17.23 14.88 5.19
C GLY A 67 17.51 15.87 4.05
N HIS A 68 17.42 15.43 2.78
CA HIS A 68 17.64 16.28 1.60
C HIS A 68 16.29 16.81 1.08
N ASP A 69 16.12 18.13 1.06
CA ASP A 69 14.89 18.77 0.56
C ASP A 69 14.69 18.46 -0.94
N THR A 70 13.47 18.03 -1.30
CA THR A 70 13.14 17.58 -2.65
C THR A 70 13.11 18.71 -3.69
N VAL A 71 13.17 19.99 -3.27
CA VAL A 71 13.20 21.16 -4.12
C VAL A 71 14.59 21.81 -4.12
N GLN A 72 15.18 22.04 -2.94
CA GLN A 72 16.45 22.76 -2.78
C GLN A 72 17.65 21.85 -3.09
N ASP A 73 17.62 20.58 -2.61
CA ASP A 73 18.66 19.58 -2.85
C ASP A 73 18.13 18.40 -3.67
N PHE A 74 17.37 18.72 -4.73
CA PHE A 74 16.64 17.74 -5.53
C PHE A 74 17.51 16.63 -6.14
N ARG A 75 18.80 16.94 -6.44
CA ARG A 75 19.71 15.94 -7.04
C ARG A 75 20.04 14.83 -6.05
N THR A 76 20.35 15.18 -4.81
CA THR A 76 20.67 14.22 -3.76
C THR A 76 19.41 13.46 -3.33
N ALA A 77 18.28 14.18 -3.15
CA ALA A 77 17.00 13.59 -2.84
C ALA A 77 16.59 12.53 -3.88
N ARG A 78 16.67 12.85 -5.18
CA ARG A 78 16.32 11.90 -6.26
C ARG A 78 17.28 10.72 -6.39
N ARG A 79 18.58 10.92 -6.12
CA ARG A 79 19.54 9.80 -6.08
C ARG A 79 19.26 8.82 -4.95
N SER A 80 18.62 9.29 -3.88
CA SER A 80 18.24 8.46 -2.73
C SER A 80 16.89 7.76 -2.90
N LEU A 81 16.19 8.01 -4.01
CA LEU A 81 14.82 7.57 -4.22
C LEU A 81 14.66 6.80 -5.54
N GLY A 82 14.12 5.61 -5.47
CA GLY A 82 13.60 4.86 -6.62
C GLY A 82 12.07 4.92 -6.63
N VAL A 83 11.47 5.26 -7.78
CA VAL A 83 10.01 5.34 -7.89
C VAL A 83 9.52 4.46 -9.01
N VAL A 84 8.60 3.56 -8.68
CA VAL A 84 7.86 2.75 -9.65
C VAL A 84 6.48 3.36 -9.80
N PRO A 85 6.17 4.01 -10.93
CA PRO A 85 4.89 4.67 -11.14
C PRO A 85 3.76 3.66 -11.39
N GLN A 86 2.52 4.09 -11.14
CA GLN A 86 1.33 3.31 -11.45
C GLN A 86 1.21 3.02 -12.94
N GLU A 87 1.44 4.03 -13.78
CA GLU A 87 1.35 3.90 -15.23
C GLU A 87 2.59 3.25 -15.85
N LEU A 88 2.40 2.45 -16.89
CA LEU A 88 3.48 1.82 -17.65
C LEU A 88 4.04 2.79 -18.70
N VAL A 89 4.86 3.75 -18.23
CA VAL A 89 5.53 4.71 -19.11
C VAL A 89 6.88 4.15 -19.56
N PHE A 90 7.05 3.92 -20.86
CA PHE A 90 8.29 3.39 -21.44
C PHE A 90 8.44 3.81 -22.91
N ASP A 91 9.67 3.87 -23.40
CA ASP A 91 9.93 3.99 -24.82
C ASP A 91 9.84 2.59 -25.47
N PRO A 92 8.94 2.38 -26.44
CA PRO A 92 8.68 1.06 -27.02
C PRO A 92 9.84 0.50 -27.88
N PHE A 93 10.77 1.34 -28.30
CA PHE A 93 11.82 0.98 -29.27
C PHE A 93 13.11 0.52 -28.59
N PHE A 94 13.37 0.92 -27.36
CA PHE A 94 14.56 0.47 -26.62
C PHE A 94 14.45 -1.01 -26.21
N LYS A 95 15.61 -1.67 -26.18
CA LYS A 95 15.73 -2.99 -25.56
C LYS A 95 15.74 -2.85 -24.04
N VAL A 96 15.32 -3.90 -23.34
CA VAL A 96 15.32 -3.94 -21.86
C VAL A 96 16.66 -3.51 -21.30
N ILE A 97 17.77 -4.11 -21.75
CA ILE A 97 19.12 -3.79 -21.24
C ILE A 97 19.52 -2.36 -21.53
N ASP A 98 19.16 -1.82 -22.69
CA ASP A 98 19.51 -0.45 -23.06
C ASP A 98 18.72 0.57 -22.22
N THR A 99 17.44 0.27 -21.95
CA THR A 99 16.59 1.04 -21.03
C THR A 99 17.22 1.15 -19.64
N LEU A 100 17.66 0.01 -19.07
CA LEU A 100 18.26 -0.02 -17.73
C LEU A 100 19.62 0.69 -17.70
N ARG A 101 20.46 0.52 -18.72
CA ARG A 101 21.75 1.21 -18.81
C ARG A 101 21.63 2.72 -18.99
N LEU A 102 20.66 3.14 -19.80
CA LEU A 102 20.34 4.56 -19.98
C LEU A 102 19.87 5.18 -18.66
N GLN A 103 18.98 4.49 -17.96
CA GLN A 103 18.49 4.92 -16.65
C GLN A 103 19.63 5.04 -15.62
N ALA A 104 20.53 4.05 -15.55
CA ALA A 104 21.72 4.12 -14.70
C ALA A 104 22.58 5.34 -15.03
N GLY A 105 22.76 5.64 -16.33
CA GLY A 105 23.47 6.83 -16.81
C GLY A 105 22.87 8.14 -16.35
N TYR A 106 21.53 8.27 -16.27
CA TYR A 106 20.87 9.47 -15.73
C TYR A 106 21.19 9.72 -14.26
N TYR A 107 21.45 8.66 -13.49
CA TYR A 107 21.90 8.77 -12.11
C TYR A 107 23.41 8.90 -11.95
N GLY A 108 24.15 8.96 -13.07
CA GLY A 108 25.60 9.06 -13.10
C GLY A 108 26.31 7.75 -12.78
N CYS A 109 25.61 6.61 -12.89
CA CYS A 109 26.19 5.29 -12.74
C CYS A 109 26.78 4.84 -14.09
N GLY A 110 28.07 4.46 -14.10
CA GLY A 110 28.77 3.96 -15.27
C GLY A 110 28.66 2.42 -15.42
N ARG A 111 29.71 1.83 -15.98
CA ARG A 111 29.77 0.38 -16.22
C ARG A 111 29.81 -0.46 -14.93
N GLU A 112 30.18 0.14 -13.82
CA GLU A 112 30.15 -0.47 -12.48
C GLU A 112 28.74 -0.89 -12.04
N ALA A 113 27.68 -0.29 -12.60
CA ALA A 113 26.29 -0.70 -12.34
C ALA A 113 25.86 -1.94 -13.14
N TRP A 114 26.61 -2.38 -14.16
CA TRP A 114 26.17 -3.47 -15.03
C TRP A 114 26.00 -4.83 -14.32
N PRO A 115 26.89 -5.25 -13.41
CA PRO A 115 26.66 -6.47 -12.65
C PRO A 115 25.35 -6.42 -11.82
N TRP A 116 25.03 -5.26 -11.28
CA TRP A 116 23.77 -5.07 -10.56
C TRP A 116 22.55 -5.10 -11.48
N ILE A 117 22.66 -4.53 -12.68
CA ILE A 117 21.60 -4.62 -13.69
C ILE A 117 21.36 -6.08 -14.09
N ASP A 118 22.42 -6.87 -14.23
CA ASP A 118 22.31 -8.29 -14.55
C ASP A 118 21.65 -9.06 -13.41
N GLU A 119 21.99 -8.77 -12.16
CA GLU A 119 21.33 -9.32 -10.96
C GLU A 119 19.84 -8.94 -10.89
N LEU A 120 19.47 -7.69 -11.19
CA LEU A 120 18.09 -7.25 -11.25
C LEU A 120 17.30 -8.00 -12.32
N LEU A 121 17.90 -8.22 -13.50
CA LEU A 121 17.26 -8.99 -14.57
C LEU A 121 17.01 -10.44 -14.17
N GLU A 122 17.92 -11.05 -13.43
CA GLU A 122 17.76 -12.41 -12.90
C GLU A 122 16.67 -12.48 -11.84
N ARG A 123 16.73 -11.63 -10.80
CA ARG A 123 15.74 -11.60 -9.72
C ARG A 123 14.31 -11.28 -10.19
N LEU A 124 14.19 -10.51 -11.26
CA LEU A 124 12.91 -10.15 -11.87
C LEU A 124 12.52 -11.04 -13.05
N GLU A 125 13.22 -12.17 -13.26
CA GLU A 125 12.94 -13.17 -14.31
C GLU A 125 12.88 -12.53 -15.72
N LEU A 126 13.81 -11.64 -16.02
CA LEU A 126 13.90 -10.90 -17.29
C LEU A 126 15.13 -11.26 -18.10
N THR A 127 15.97 -12.20 -17.65
CA THR A 127 17.25 -12.56 -18.29
C THR A 127 17.06 -12.93 -19.76
N ASP A 128 16.07 -13.78 -20.06
CA ASP A 128 15.76 -14.21 -21.43
C ASP A 128 15.19 -13.09 -22.31
N LYS A 129 14.70 -12.02 -21.70
CA LYS A 129 14.12 -10.85 -22.36
C LYS A 129 15.07 -9.66 -22.44
N ARG A 130 16.30 -9.84 -21.98
CA ARG A 130 17.35 -8.79 -21.94
C ARG A 130 17.48 -8.00 -23.24
N HIS A 131 17.42 -8.67 -24.38
CA HIS A 131 17.56 -8.06 -25.70
C HIS A 131 16.24 -7.83 -26.44
N ALA A 132 15.12 -8.17 -25.82
CA ALA A 132 13.80 -7.89 -26.36
C ALA A 132 13.50 -6.39 -26.29
N THR A 133 12.73 -5.87 -27.27
CA THR A 133 12.25 -4.48 -27.21
C THR A 133 11.11 -4.36 -26.21
N MET A 134 10.97 -3.20 -25.58
CA MET A 134 9.90 -2.91 -24.63
C MET A 134 8.50 -3.15 -25.24
N ARG A 135 8.33 -2.89 -26.53
CA ARG A 135 7.07 -3.13 -27.25
C ARG A 135 6.66 -4.61 -27.22
N GLY A 136 7.61 -5.53 -27.33
CA GLY A 136 7.36 -6.97 -27.41
C GLY A 136 7.08 -7.66 -26.07
N LEU A 137 7.11 -6.92 -24.95
CA LEU A 137 6.89 -7.46 -23.61
C LEU A 137 5.40 -7.48 -23.23
N SER A 138 5.01 -8.47 -22.42
CA SER A 138 3.70 -8.47 -21.74
C SER A 138 3.60 -7.31 -20.72
N GLY A 139 2.40 -6.98 -20.26
CA GLY A 139 2.18 -5.96 -19.22
C GLY A 139 2.98 -6.24 -17.95
N GLY A 140 2.95 -7.48 -17.49
CA GLY A 140 3.70 -7.92 -16.31
C GLY A 140 5.21 -7.82 -16.50
N MET A 141 5.75 -8.19 -17.66
CA MET A 141 7.19 -8.01 -17.96
C MET A 141 7.56 -6.53 -17.99
N LYS A 142 6.73 -5.66 -18.56
CA LYS A 142 6.95 -4.21 -18.54
C LYS A 142 6.98 -3.67 -17.12
N ARG A 143 6.07 -4.12 -16.25
CA ARG A 143 6.06 -3.75 -14.82
C ARG A 143 7.37 -4.15 -14.14
N ARG A 144 7.85 -5.37 -14.37
CA ARG A 144 9.14 -5.84 -13.83
C ARG A 144 10.32 -4.99 -14.33
N VAL A 145 10.33 -4.57 -15.60
CA VAL A 145 11.36 -3.64 -16.12
C VAL A 145 11.30 -2.27 -15.44
N LEU A 146 10.11 -1.71 -15.19
CA LEU A 146 9.98 -0.44 -14.47
C LEU A 146 10.50 -0.54 -13.02
N ILE A 147 10.29 -1.67 -12.36
CA ILE A 147 10.89 -1.93 -11.05
C ILE A 147 12.41 -1.98 -11.14
N ALA A 148 12.95 -2.71 -12.13
CA ALA A 148 14.39 -2.71 -12.36
C ALA A 148 14.95 -1.30 -12.61
N GLN A 149 14.27 -0.48 -13.42
CA GLN A 149 14.65 0.91 -13.68
C GLN A 149 14.73 1.76 -12.41
N ALA A 150 13.75 1.59 -11.49
CA ALA A 150 13.74 2.32 -10.23
C ALA A 150 14.92 1.93 -9.31
N LEU A 151 15.52 0.76 -9.52
CA LEU A 151 16.57 0.19 -8.66
C LEU A 151 17.98 0.22 -9.25
N VAL A 152 18.17 0.63 -10.51
CA VAL A 152 19.50 0.58 -11.18
C VAL A 152 20.59 1.34 -10.43
N HIS A 153 20.23 2.39 -9.69
CA HIS A 153 21.14 3.24 -8.92
C HIS A 153 21.20 2.89 -7.42
N ARG A 154 20.62 1.75 -7.03
CA ARG A 154 20.59 1.24 -5.64
C ARG A 154 20.07 2.28 -4.63
N PRO A 155 18.89 2.84 -4.82
CA PRO A 155 18.34 3.85 -3.91
C PRO A 155 18.01 3.24 -2.55
N PRO A 156 18.37 3.89 -1.43
CA PRO A 156 17.99 3.41 -0.10
C PRO A 156 16.49 3.52 0.21
N VAL A 157 15.75 4.32 -0.55
CA VAL A 157 14.30 4.49 -0.42
C VAL A 157 13.62 4.12 -1.74
N VAL A 158 12.59 3.29 -1.68
CA VAL A 158 11.83 2.85 -2.86
C VAL A 158 10.35 3.14 -2.66
N VAL A 159 9.73 3.79 -3.64
CA VAL A 159 8.28 4.04 -3.67
C VAL A 159 7.67 3.18 -4.77
N LEU A 160 6.69 2.39 -4.39
CA LEU A 160 5.92 1.51 -5.29
C LEU A 160 4.49 2.05 -5.35
N ASP A 161 4.14 2.75 -6.44
CA ASP A 161 2.80 3.31 -6.63
C ASP A 161 1.91 2.29 -7.34
N GLU A 162 1.02 1.63 -6.58
CA GLU A 162 0.11 0.57 -7.04
C GLU A 162 0.80 -0.49 -7.92
N PRO A 163 1.87 -1.13 -7.45
CA PRO A 163 2.72 -1.98 -8.28
C PRO A 163 1.99 -3.23 -8.80
N THR A 164 0.90 -3.63 -8.16
CA THR A 164 0.11 -4.83 -8.46
C THR A 164 -1.21 -4.55 -9.17
N ALA A 165 -1.49 -3.28 -9.50
CA ALA A 165 -2.71 -2.92 -10.22
C ALA A 165 -2.75 -3.60 -11.61
N GLY A 166 -3.80 -4.39 -11.85
CA GLY A 166 -4.02 -5.06 -13.13
C GLY A 166 -3.05 -6.20 -13.46
N VAL A 167 -2.34 -6.75 -12.47
CA VAL A 167 -1.49 -7.94 -12.65
C VAL A 167 -2.18 -9.20 -12.11
N ASP A 168 -1.82 -10.35 -12.66
CA ASP A 168 -2.31 -11.64 -12.21
C ASP A 168 -1.74 -12.04 -10.82
N VAL A 169 -2.32 -13.07 -10.22
CA VAL A 169 -1.99 -13.52 -8.85
C VAL A 169 -0.54 -14.00 -8.74
N GLU A 170 0.00 -14.66 -9.77
CA GLU A 170 1.36 -15.20 -9.75
C GLU A 170 2.40 -14.08 -9.79
N LEU A 171 2.22 -13.12 -10.69
CA LEU A 171 3.08 -11.94 -10.76
C LEU A 171 3.00 -11.10 -9.48
N ARG A 172 1.79 -10.96 -8.89
CA ARG A 172 1.61 -10.27 -7.61
C ARG A 172 2.47 -10.91 -6.52
N ARG A 173 2.42 -12.24 -6.38
CA ARG A 173 3.25 -12.97 -5.40
C ARG A 173 4.75 -12.76 -5.62
N THR A 174 5.20 -12.81 -6.88
CA THR A 174 6.60 -12.55 -7.24
C THR A 174 7.03 -11.14 -6.84
N LEU A 175 6.20 -10.11 -7.12
CA LEU A 175 6.50 -8.73 -6.76
C LEU A 175 6.56 -8.52 -5.25
N TRP A 176 5.68 -9.18 -4.49
CA TRP A 176 5.70 -9.11 -3.02
C TRP A 176 6.90 -9.84 -2.40
N ALA A 177 7.28 -10.99 -2.93
CA ALA A 177 8.50 -11.67 -2.51
C ALA A 177 9.72 -10.78 -2.74
N PHE A 178 9.81 -10.14 -3.90
CA PHE A 178 10.89 -9.21 -4.22
C PHE A 178 10.88 -7.95 -3.32
N ALA A 179 9.72 -7.39 -3.00
CA ALA A 179 9.62 -6.27 -2.06
C ALA A 179 10.09 -6.66 -0.65
N ARG A 180 9.75 -7.87 -0.17
CA ARG A 180 10.25 -8.38 1.12
C ARG A 180 11.77 -8.59 1.11
N GLU A 181 12.35 -9.08 0.02
CA GLU A 181 13.81 -9.21 -0.13
C GLU A 181 14.52 -7.85 -0.09
N LEU A 182 14.00 -6.85 -0.79
CA LEU A 182 14.53 -5.48 -0.74
C LEU A 182 14.45 -4.90 0.68
N HIS A 183 13.33 -5.08 1.36
CA HIS A 183 13.16 -4.65 2.73
C HIS A 183 14.14 -5.36 3.67
N ALA A 184 14.28 -6.68 3.56
CA ALA A 184 15.24 -7.47 4.33
C ALA A 184 16.70 -7.06 4.07
N SER A 185 16.99 -6.51 2.88
CA SER A 185 18.30 -5.94 2.51
C SER A 185 18.53 -4.53 3.08
N GLY A 186 17.57 -3.98 3.85
CA GLY A 186 17.68 -2.69 4.52
C GLY A 186 17.10 -1.50 3.77
N HIS A 187 16.41 -1.71 2.64
CA HIS A 187 15.71 -0.63 1.94
C HIS A 187 14.49 -0.17 2.73
N THR A 188 14.22 1.13 2.67
CA THR A 188 12.93 1.69 3.09
C THR A 188 11.97 1.62 1.92
N ILE A 189 10.77 1.07 2.13
CA ILE A 189 9.79 0.90 1.05
C ILE A 189 8.51 1.62 1.43
N VAL A 190 7.99 2.46 0.53
CA VAL A 190 6.66 3.02 0.60
C VAL A 190 5.80 2.38 -0.47
N LEU A 191 4.74 1.75 -0.05
CA LEU A 191 3.80 1.06 -0.91
C LEU A 191 2.47 1.80 -0.93
N THR A 192 1.94 2.13 -2.11
CA THR A 192 0.53 2.43 -2.25
C THR A 192 -0.21 1.24 -2.81
N THR A 193 -1.36 0.96 -2.27
CA THR A 193 -2.28 -0.05 -2.80
C THR A 193 -3.71 0.31 -2.44
N HIS A 194 -4.65 -0.17 -3.23
CA HIS A 194 -6.07 -0.23 -2.88
C HIS A 194 -6.49 -1.63 -2.42
N TYR A 195 -5.57 -2.60 -2.48
CA TYR A 195 -5.75 -3.93 -1.90
C TYR A 195 -5.25 -3.92 -0.45
N LEU A 196 -6.17 -3.75 0.49
CA LEU A 196 -5.82 -3.57 1.91
C LEU A 196 -5.20 -4.82 2.53
N GLU A 197 -5.56 -6.01 2.05
CA GLU A 197 -4.92 -7.28 2.42
C GLU A 197 -3.41 -7.27 2.16
N GLU A 198 -2.97 -6.68 1.02
CA GLU A 198 -1.54 -6.57 0.70
C GLU A 198 -0.79 -5.70 1.70
N ALA A 199 -1.41 -4.59 2.12
CA ALA A 199 -0.83 -3.70 3.12
C ALA A 199 -0.81 -4.36 4.50
N GLU A 200 -1.82 -5.14 4.84
CA GLU A 200 -1.89 -5.90 6.09
C GLU A 200 -0.76 -6.94 6.19
N ASP A 201 -0.51 -7.66 5.09
CA ASP A 201 0.51 -8.71 5.01
C ASP A 201 1.95 -8.17 4.95
N LEU A 202 2.16 -6.98 4.39
CA LEU A 202 3.48 -6.47 4.07
C LEU A 202 3.92 -5.34 5.00
N CYS A 203 2.99 -4.42 5.34
CA CYS A 203 3.36 -3.17 5.98
C CYS A 203 3.29 -3.27 7.50
N SER A 204 4.39 -2.93 8.16
CA SER A 204 4.42 -2.84 9.62
C SER A 204 3.65 -1.63 10.15
N ARG A 205 3.59 -0.56 9.34
CA ARG A 205 2.93 0.70 9.66
C ARG A 205 2.27 1.26 8.42
N VAL A 206 1.10 1.89 8.60
CA VAL A 206 0.31 2.43 7.52
C VAL A 206 -0.18 3.85 7.83
N ALA A 207 -0.40 4.64 6.78
CA ALA A 207 -1.17 5.87 6.83
C ALA A 207 -2.43 5.72 5.98
N ILE A 208 -3.57 6.10 6.52
CA ILE A 208 -4.82 6.20 5.76
C ILE A 208 -5.01 7.66 5.34
N VAL A 209 -5.10 7.87 4.03
CA VAL A 209 -5.32 9.17 3.40
C VAL A 209 -6.73 9.22 2.84
N ASP A 210 -7.43 10.28 3.16
CA ASP A 210 -8.75 10.53 2.62
C ASP A 210 -8.95 12.04 2.39
N HIS A 211 -9.54 12.41 1.26
CA HIS A 211 -9.78 13.80 0.85
C HIS A 211 -8.56 14.73 1.04
N GLY A 212 -7.37 14.25 0.67
CA GLY A 212 -6.12 15.01 0.75
C GLY A 212 -5.55 15.19 2.15
N ARG A 213 -6.09 14.51 3.17
CA ARG A 213 -5.63 14.57 4.57
C ARG A 213 -5.26 13.19 5.08
N ILE A 214 -4.30 13.13 5.99
CA ILE A 214 -4.02 11.91 6.73
C ILE A 214 -5.02 11.80 7.88
N LYS A 215 -5.80 10.71 7.89
CA LYS A 215 -6.75 10.37 8.94
C LYS A 215 -6.07 9.71 10.12
N VAL A 216 -5.18 8.77 9.85
CA VAL A 216 -4.45 8.02 10.88
C VAL A 216 -3.09 7.56 10.35
N VAL A 217 -2.10 7.54 11.25
CA VAL A 217 -0.81 6.85 11.05
C VAL A 217 -0.61 5.95 12.26
N SER A 218 -0.52 4.64 12.05
CA SER A 218 -0.36 3.67 13.14
C SER A 218 0.32 2.40 12.63
N THR A 219 0.76 1.54 13.55
CA THR A 219 1.13 0.18 13.17
C THR A 219 -0.12 -0.59 12.75
N THR A 220 0.03 -1.47 11.76
CA THR A 220 -1.06 -2.35 11.29
C THR A 220 -1.67 -3.11 12.47
N ARG A 221 -0.82 -3.65 13.34
CA ARG A 221 -1.24 -4.37 14.54
C ARG A 221 -2.09 -3.52 15.50
N GLU A 222 -1.71 -2.25 15.73
CA GLU A 222 -2.46 -1.35 16.62
C GLU A 222 -3.82 -0.97 16.04
N LEU A 223 -3.89 -0.74 14.71
CA LEU A 223 -5.16 -0.46 14.04
C LEU A 223 -6.13 -1.61 14.20
N LEU A 224 -5.69 -2.84 13.92
CA LEU A 224 -6.52 -4.03 14.04
C LEU A 224 -6.91 -4.31 15.52
N ALA A 225 -5.97 -4.13 16.46
CA ALA A 225 -6.23 -4.37 17.87
C ALA A 225 -7.20 -3.36 18.51
N ARG A 226 -7.23 -2.12 18.01
CA ARG A 226 -8.15 -1.07 18.51
C ARG A 226 -9.56 -1.18 17.96
N HIS A 227 -9.77 -1.98 16.91
CA HIS A 227 -11.10 -2.15 16.34
C HIS A 227 -12.07 -2.77 17.37
N PRO A 228 -13.19 -2.11 17.67
CA PRO A 228 -14.05 -2.51 18.77
C PRO A 228 -14.81 -3.80 18.49
N PHE A 229 -14.89 -4.23 17.25
CA PHE A 229 -15.68 -5.37 16.81
C PHE A 229 -14.85 -6.62 16.53
N ARG A 230 -15.52 -7.77 16.56
CA ARG A 230 -15.10 -9.05 15.96
C ARG A 230 -16.22 -9.58 15.10
N PHE A 231 -15.90 -10.45 14.19
CA PHE A 231 -16.88 -11.07 13.31
C PHE A 231 -17.06 -12.54 13.68
N LEU A 232 -18.32 -12.93 13.85
CA LEU A 232 -18.72 -14.30 14.12
C LEU A 232 -19.50 -14.82 12.93
N ARG A 233 -18.94 -15.77 12.19
CA ARG A 233 -19.66 -16.50 11.16
C ARG A 233 -20.32 -17.72 11.79
N VAL A 234 -21.63 -17.89 11.58
CA VAL A 234 -22.41 -19.01 12.07
C VAL A 234 -23.24 -19.61 10.95
N SER A 235 -23.27 -20.94 10.88
CA SER A 235 -24.23 -21.68 10.09
C SER A 235 -25.34 -22.16 11.02
N LEU A 236 -26.59 -21.78 10.73
CA LEU A 236 -27.74 -22.02 11.61
C LEU A 236 -28.75 -22.94 10.93
N SER A 237 -29.41 -23.82 11.75
CA SER A 237 -30.55 -24.58 11.34
C SER A 237 -31.66 -24.49 12.43
N GLY A 238 -32.86 -24.95 12.11
CA GLY A 238 -33.99 -24.87 13.03
C GLY A 238 -34.71 -23.52 12.96
N ALA A 239 -34.59 -22.68 14.01
CA ALA A 239 -35.20 -21.36 14.01
C ALA A 239 -34.40 -20.33 13.17
N PRO A 240 -35.06 -19.31 12.58
CA PRO A 240 -34.39 -18.23 11.89
C PRO A 240 -33.54 -17.38 12.86
N LEU A 241 -32.54 -16.65 12.29
CA LEU A 241 -31.76 -15.70 13.07
C LEU A 241 -32.65 -14.72 13.83
N PRO A 242 -32.49 -14.60 15.19
CA PRO A 242 -33.29 -13.71 16.00
C PRO A 242 -33.22 -12.25 15.53
N GLU A 243 -34.35 -11.53 15.55
CA GLU A 243 -34.46 -10.17 15.02
C GLU A 243 -33.45 -9.18 15.61
N ARG A 244 -33.10 -9.36 16.88
CA ARG A 244 -32.10 -8.50 17.56
C ARG A 244 -30.71 -8.56 16.94
N PHE A 245 -30.35 -9.67 16.27
CA PHE A 245 -29.04 -9.81 15.58
C PHE A 245 -29.08 -9.34 14.13
N ARG A 246 -30.27 -9.19 13.53
CA ARG A 246 -30.41 -8.80 12.11
C ARG A 246 -29.73 -7.47 11.76
N PRO A 247 -29.76 -6.39 12.60
CA PRO A 247 -29.11 -5.13 12.27
C PRO A 247 -27.59 -5.22 12.16
N GLN A 248 -26.97 -6.22 12.77
CA GLN A 248 -25.53 -6.45 12.80
C GLN A 248 -25.10 -7.74 12.07
N ALA A 249 -26.02 -8.30 11.27
CA ALA A 249 -25.84 -9.56 10.57
C ALA A 249 -25.85 -9.35 9.07
N GLU A 250 -24.89 -9.96 8.39
CA GLU A 250 -24.82 -10.08 6.94
C GLU A 250 -25.02 -11.54 6.55
N ALA A 251 -25.87 -11.79 5.54
CA ALA A 251 -26.07 -13.13 5.02
C ALA A 251 -24.91 -13.50 4.07
N CYS A 252 -24.20 -14.59 4.39
CA CYS A 252 -23.07 -15.08 3.61
C CYS A 252 -23.42 -16.29 2.72
N GLY A 253 -24.62 -16.88 2.92
CA GLY A 253 -25.10 -18.06 2.19
C GLY A 253 -26.45 -18.51 2.70
N ASP A 254 -26.91 -19.69 2.24
CA ASP A 254 -28.13 -20.32 2.76
C ASP A 254 -27.90 -20.71 4.20
N ASN A 255 -28.59 -20.00 5.12
CA ASN A 255 -28.49 -20.17 6.58
C ASN A 255 -27.10 -19.83 7.19
N GLU A 256 -26.22 -19.16 6.47
CA GLU A 256 -24.95 -18.65 6.97
C GLU A 256 -25.00 -17.14 7.19
N TRP A 257 -24.58 -16.72 8.38
CA TRP A 257 -24.61 -15.35 8.83
C TRP A 257 -23.24 -14.92 9.35
N GLU A 258 -22.78 -13.73 9.00
CA GLU A 258 -21.66 -13.05 9.66
C GLU A 258 -22.23 -11.96 10.58
N LEU A 259 -21.95 -12.07 11.88
CA LEU A 259 -22.39 -11.13 12.91
C LEU A 259 -21.23 -10.23 13.31
N LYS A 260 -21.41 -8.90 13.21
CA LYS A 260 -20.47 -7.90 13.72
C LYS A 260 -20.74 -7.69 15.21
N LEU A 261 -19.87 -8.20 16.08
CA LEU A 261 -20.04 -8.23 17.53
C LEU A 261 -19.10 -7.24 18.22
N ASP A 262 -19.63 -6.35 19.05
CA ASP A 262 -18.83 -5.50 19.92
C ASP A 262 -18.15 -6.34 21.01
N ARG A 263 -16.82 -6.25 21.07
CA ARG A 263 -15.98 -7.06 21.98
C ARG A 263 -16.27 -6.80 23.45
N SER A 264 -16.68 -5.57 23.80
CA SER A 264 -16.89 -5.13 25.16
C SER A 264 -18.27 -5.47 25.70
N THR A 265 -19.29 -5.41 24.84
CA THR A 265 -20.71 -5.56 25.23
C THR A 265 -21.29 -6.90 24.83
N GLN A 266 -20.73 -7.59 23.85
CA GLN A 266 -21.23 -8.84 23.27
C GLN A 266 -20.18 -9.97 23.34
N PRO A 267 -19.93 -10.55 24.54
CA PRO A 267 -19.04 -11.70 24.66
C PRO A 267 -19.56 -12.88 23.82
N LEU A 268 -18.66 -13.54 23.09
CA LEU A 268 -19.01 -14.63 22.16
C LEU A 268 -19.86 -15.73 22.81
N GLY A 269 -19.47 -16.16 24.02
CA GLY A 269 -20.21 -17.20 24.74
C GLY A 269 -21.67 -16.83 24.96
N ARG A 270 -21.95 -15.58 25.36
CA ARG A 270 -23.31 -15.09 25.57
C ARG A 270 -24.10 -15.04 24.25
N VAL A 271 -23.52 -14.61 23.18
CA VAL A 271 -24.16 -14.58 21.84
C VAL A 271 -24.57 -16.00 21.41
N LEU A 272 -23.68 -16.98 21.62
CA LEU A 272 -23.96 -18.38 21.29
C LEU A 272 -25.06 -18.99 22.17
N GLU A 273 -25.11 -18.67 23.48
CA GLU A 273 -26.20 -19.06 24.38
C GLU A 273 -27.53 -18.47 23.92
N GLU A 274 -27.55 -17.17 23.60
CA GLU A 274 -28.71 -16.47 23.12
C GLU A 274 -29.27 -17.00 21.79
N LEU A 275 -28.39 -17.44 20.86
CA LEU A 275 -28.81 -18.12 19.63
C LEU A 275 -29.45 -19.47 19.92
N ARG A 276 -28.91 -20.27 20.85
CA ARG A 276 -29.46 -21.56 21.26
C ARG A 276 -30.78 -21.41 21.96
N ASP A 277 -30.92 -20.44 22.88
CA ASP A 277 -32.14 -20.16 23.61
C ASP A 277 -33.30 -19.73 22.69
N ALA A 278 -32.97 -19.09 21.57
CA ALA A 278 -33.91 -18.72 20.52
C ALA A 278 -34.31 -19.91 19.61
N GLY A 279 -33.80 -21.11 19.87
CA GLY A 279 -34.15 -22.33 19.12
C GLY A 279 -33.27 -22.52 17.85
N CYS A 280 -32.23 -21.73 17.68
CA CYS A 280 -31.26 -21.95 16.60
C CYS A 280 -30.33 -23.12 16.95
N ARG A 281 -30.15 -24.04 16.01
CA ARG A 281 -29.10 -25.05 16.08
C ARG A 281 -27.90 -24.53 15.34
N ILE A 282 -26.75 -24.44 16.02
CA ILE A 282 -25.48 -24.01 15.42
C ILE A 282 -24.82 -25.26 14.81
N GLU A 283 -24.71 -25.28 13.49
CA GLU A 283 -24.07 -26.36 12.72
C GLU A 283 -22.56 -26.15 12.58
N ASP A 284 -22.15 -24.90 12.34
CA ASP A 284 -20.74 -24.51 12.24
C ASP A 284 -20.51 -23.11 12.80
N ILE A 285 -19.26 -22.85 13.22
CA ILE A 285 -18.85 -21.58 13.81
C ILE A 285 -17.42 -21.24 13.43
N ALA A 286 -17.21 -20.03 12.94
CA ALA A 286 -15.91 -19.47 12.72
C ALA A 286 -15.83 -18.03 13.26
N THR A 287 -14.69 -17.62 13.74
CA THR A 287 -14.46 -16.22 14.14
C THR A 287 -13.42 -15.61 13.21
N ARG A 288 -13.66 -14.37 12.77
CA ARG A 288 -12.73 -13.56 12.02
C ARG A 288 -12.38 -12.32 12.84
N GLU A 289 -11.10 -12.07 12.96
CA GLU A 289 -10.62 -10.78 13.46
C GLU A 289 -10.83 -9.70 12.39
N PRO A 290 -10.97 -8.43 12.77
CA PRO A 290 -11.12 -7.34 11.82
C PRO A 290 -9.88 -7.26 10.92
N SER A 291 -10.11 -6.93 9.66
CA SER A 291 -9.07 -6.65 8.64
C SER A 291 -8.83 -5.14 8.51
N LEU A 292 -7.77 -4.75 7.81
CA LEU A 292 -7.59 -3.35 7.44
C LEU A 292 -8.75 -2.80 6.59
N GLU A 293 -9.48 -3.66 5.88
CA GLU A 293 -10.67 -3.26 5.11
C GLU A 293 -11.80 -2.81 6.03
N ASP A 294 -12.04 -3.57 7.10
CA ASP A 294 -13.06 -3.20 8.11
C ASP A 294 -12.74 -1.86 8.78
N VAL A 295 -11.45 -1.67 9.16
CA VAL A 295 -10.96 -0.40 9.74
C VAL A 295 -11.07 0.76 8.75
N PHE A 296 -10.76 0.51 7.49
CA PHE A 296 -10.76 1.52 6.44
C PHE A 296 -12.16 2.03 6.15
N VAL A 297 -13.14 1.13 6.02
CA VAL A 297 -14.55 1.48 5.81
C VAL A 297 -15.05 2.36 6.96
N GLU A 298 -14.80 1.96 8.21
CA GLU A 298 -15.23 2.73 9.38
C GLU A 298 -14.64 4.17 9.38
N LEU A 299 -13.32 4.31 9.14
CA LEU A 299 -12.64 5.62 9.13
C LEU A 299 -13.06 6.53 7.95
N THR A 300 -13.57 5.95 6.87
CA THR A 300 -14.03 6.72 5.70
C THR A 300 -15.54 7.03 5.76
N GLU A 301 -16.36 6.17 6.38
CA GLU A 301 -17.79 6.40 6.56
C GLU A 301 -18.09 7.44 7.66
N GLU A 302 -17.37 7.45 8.78
CA GLU A 302 -17.49 8.49 9.81
C GLU A 302 -17.26 9.90 9.27
N ALA A 303 -16.51 10.05 8.18
CA ALA A 303 -16.28 11.34 7.54
C ALA A 303 -17.44 11.80 6.65
N ALA A 304 -18.31 10.90 6.20
CA ALA A 304 -19.48 11.22 5.38
C ALA A 304 -20.68 11.72 6.23
N ASP A 305 -20.77 11.26 7.49
CA ASP A 305 -21.85 11.65 8.41
C ASP A 305 -21.63 13.01 9.11
N VAL A 306 -20.43 13.61 8.96
CA VAL A 306 -20.05 14.90 9.60
C VAL A 306 -20.03 16.07 8.60
N ALA A 307 -20.27 15.83 7.30
CA ALA A 307 -20.26 16.83 6.24
C ALA A 307 -21.67 17.17 5.76
#